data_c9d84096e68b2a24cc114c7ec596949e
#
_entry.id   c9d84096e68b2a24cc114c7ec596949e
#
_cell.length_a   1.000
_cell.length_b   1.000
_cell.length_c   1.000
_cell.angle_alpha   90.00
_cell.angle_beta   90.00
_cell.angle_gamma   90.00
#
_symmetry.space_group_name_H-M   'P 1'
#
loop_
_entity.id
_entity.type
_entity.pdbx_description
1 polymer ?
#
loop_
_entity_poly.entity_id
_entity_poly.type
_entity_poly.pdbx_seq_one_letter_code
_entity_poly.pdbx_strand_id
1 'polypeptide(L)'
;MDKNTENIIDVVTVDEKKNKTKETIIKVVSIFSASVIGLCALGGVVLYNIVKSNINYTKQQAKEIALSQVPGQVVYVTKDIDLDHLGLEYDIKIKDKNNIIREVTVDSKYGAISDFENYYYND
;
A
#
# COMPACT_ATOMS: atom_id res chain seq x y z
N MET A 1 -21.00 18.39 64.44
CA MET A 1 -20.49 18.37 63.08
C MET A 1 -20.35 16.90 62.66
N ASP A 2 -21.21 16.50 61.74
CA ASP A 2 -21.25 15.10 61.35
C ASP A 2 -20.03 14.75 60.47
N LYS A 3 -19.19 13.84 60.95
CA LYS A 3 -18.05 13.30 60.19
C LYS A 3 -18.45 12.61 58.86
N ASN A 4 -19.74 12.30 58.69
CA ASN A 4 -20.28 11.68 57.49
C ASN A 4 -20.45 12.65 56.31
N THR A 5 -20.59 13.96 56.56
CA THR A 5 -20.78 14.95 55.51
C THR A 5 -19.48 15.29 54.76
N GLU A 6 -18.36 15.30 55.47
CA GLU A 6 -17.02 15.52 54.87
C GLU A 6 -16.62 14.37 53.91
N ASN A 7 -16.89 13.13 54.31
CA ASN A 7 -16.58 11.96 53.45
C ASN A 7 -17.42 11.91 52.20
N ILE A 8 -18.68 12.37 52.19
CA ILE A 8 -19.54 12.41 51.03
C ILE A 8 -19.06 13.47 50.03
N ILE A 9 -18.61 14.63 50.48
CA ILE A 9 -18.09 15.70 49.63
C ILE A 9 -16.79 15.26 48.94
N ASP A 10 -15.89 14.57 49.60
CA ASP A 10 -14.64 14.08 49.03
C ASP A 10 -14.88 13.01 47.96
N VAL A 11 -15.82 12.10 48.17
CA VAL A 11 -16.18 11.05 47.20
C VAL A 11 -16.79 11.67 45.93
N VAL A 12 -17.68 12.66 46.05
CA VAL A 12 -18.30 13.35 44.93
C VAL A 12 -17.27 14.12 44.11
N THR A 13 -16.32 14.81 44.74
CA THR A 13 -15.26 15.55 44.05
C THR A 13 -14.27 14.64 43.32
N VAL A 14 -13.96 13.47 43.87
CA VAL A 14 -13.09 12.48 43.26
C VAL A 14 -13.74 11.87 42.02
N ASP A 15 -15.01 11.54 42.08
CA ASP A 15 -15.74 10.97 40.93
C ASP A 15 -15.93 12.00 39.81
N GLU A 16 -16.22 13.25 40.12
CA GLU A 16 -16.31 14.31 39.13
C GLU A 16 -14.97 14.57 38.45
N LYS A 17 -13.87 14.59 39.16
CA LYS A 17 -12.52 14.74 38.64
C LYS A 17 -12.14 13.55 37.72
N LYS A 18 -12.49 12.34 38.12
CA LYS A 18 -12.24 11.12 37.35
C LYS A 18 -13.01 11.10 36.03
N ASN A 19 -14.26 11.57 36.02
CA ASN A 19 -15.08 11.67 34.83
C ASN A 19 -14.55 12.72 33.85
N LYS A 20 -14.17 13.90 34.32
CA LYS A 20 -13.55 14.96 33.49
C LYS A 20 -12.25 14.48 32.86
N THR A 21 -11.44 13.75 33.58
CA THR A 21 -10.18 13.18 33.05
C THR A 21 -10.45 12.15 31.95
N LYS A 22 -11.43 11.26 32.12
CA LYS A 22 -11.85 10.28 31.09
C LYS A 22 -12.35 10.96 29.83
N GLU A 23 -13.22 11.96 29.94
CA GLU A 23 -13.71 12.72 28.81
C GLU A 23 -12.60 13.44 28.04
N THR A 24 -11.63 14.01 28.75
CA THR A 24 -10.48 14.67 28.15
C THR A 24 -9.60 13.66 27.39
N ILE A 25 -9.32 12.50 27.97
CA ILE A 25 -8.55 11.44 27.33
C ILE A 25 -9.25 10.95 26.06
N ILE A 26 -10.56 10.70 26.11
CA ILE A 26 -11.35 10.27 24.96
C ILE A 26 -11.28 11.30 23.84
N LYS A 27 -11.44 12.60 24.16
CA LYS A 27 -11.35 13.68 23.15
C LYS A 27 -9.96 13.75 22.51
N VAL A 28 -8.91 13.68 23.31
CA VAL A 28 -7.52 13.71 22.81
C VAL A 28 -7.24 12.50 21.90
N VAL A 29 -7.60 11.29 22.32
CA VAL A 29 -7.43 10.07 21.53
C VAL A 29 -8.22 10.15 20.22
N SER A 30 -9.45 10.67 20.25
CA SER A 30 -10.27 10.83 19.04
C SER A 30 -9.66 11.82 18.05
N ILE A 31 -9.11 12.94 18.51
CA ILE A 31 -8.44 13.92 17.65
C ILE A 31 -7.18 13.32 17.02
N PHE A 32 -6.35 12.61 17.79
CA PHE A 32 -5.16 11.95 17.26
C PHE A 32 -5.50 10.87 16.24
N SER A 33 -6.48 10.03 16.51
CA SER A 33 -6.89 8.98 15.56
C SER A 33 -7.45 9.56 14.26
N ALA A 34 -8.26 10.60 14.32
CA ALA A 34 -8.80 11.26 13.13
C ALA A 34 -7.69 11.94 12.30
N SER A 35 -6.70 12.54 12.93
CA SER A 35 -5.57 13.18 12.22
C SER A 35 -4.69 12.17 11.52
N VAL A 36 -4.40 11.03 12.13
CA VAL A 36 -3.60 9.96 11.49
C VAL A 36 -4.33 9.37 10.29
N ILE A 37 -5.62 9.08 10.41
CA ILE A 37 -6.43 8.56 9.30
C ILE A 37 -6.48 9.59 8.16
N GLY A 38 -6.66 10.86 8.47
CA GLY A 38 -6.67 11.93 7.47
C GLY A 38 -5.36 12.06 6.72
N LEU A 39 -4.22 11.99 7.40
CA LEU A 39 -2.89 12.02 6.78
C LEU A 39 -2.64 10.80 5.89
N CYS A 40 -3.04 9.60 6.31
CA CYS A 40 -2.91 8.39 5.49
C CYS A 40 -3.76 8.46 4.22
N ALA A 41 -4.99 8.99 4.32
CA ALA A 41 -5.88 9.13 3.17
C ALA A 41 -5.34 10.14 2.15
N LEU A 42 -4.86 11.30 2.61
CA LEU A 42 -4.26 12.32 1.74
C LEU A 42 -2.95 11.81 1.12
N GLY A 43 -2.08 11.16 1.90
CA GLY A 43 -0.85 10.55 1.40
C GLY A 43 -1.12 9.48 0.34
N GLY A 44 -2.12 8.64 0.53
CA GLY A 44 -2.53 7.62 -0.44
C GLY A 44 -3.02 8.20 -1.76
N VAL A 45 -3.82 9.27 -1.72
CA VAL A 45 -4.31 9.96 -2.93
C VAL A 45 -3.15 10.61 -3.71
N VAL A 46 -2.23 11.26 -3.02
CA VAL A 46 -1.05 11.88 -3.66
C VAL A 46 -0.19 10.81 -4.30
N LEU A 47 0.14 9.73 -3.58
CA LEU A 47 0.94 8.63 -4.11
C LEU A 47 0.27 7.97 -5.33
N TYR A 48 -1.03 7.71 -5.26
CA TYR A 48 -1.80 7.17 -6.39
C TYR A 48 -1.69 8.05 -7.64
N ASN A 49 -1.85 9.37 -7.49
CA ASN A 49 -1.74 10.29 -8.62
C ASN A 49 -0.33 10.33 -9.20
N ILE A 50 0.71 10.27 -8.37
CA ILE A 50 2.11 10.22 -8.83
C ILE A 50 2.36 8.93 -9.62
N VAL A 51 2.00 7.77 -9.07
CA VAL A 51 2.16 6.49 -9.77
C VAL A 51 1.39 6.49 -11.08
N LYS A 52 0.13 6.94 -11.06
CA LYS A 52 -0.71 7.01 -12.25
C LYS A 52 -0.12 7.93 -13.33
N SER A 53 0.48 9.05 -12.97
CA SER A 53 1.12 9.97 -13.93
C SER A 53 2.40 9.41 -14.54
N ASN A 54 3.01 8.40 -13.92
CA ASN A 54 4.21 7.74 -14.40
C ASN A 54 3.93 6.50 -15.29
N ILE A 55 2.65 6.16 -15.52
CA ILE A 55 2.28 5.06 -16.41
C ILE A 55 2.21 5.60 -17.85
N ASN A 56 3.27 5.39 -18.62
CA ASN A 56 3.34 5.75 -20.03
C ASN A 56 3.10 4.55 -20.95
N TYR A 57 3.40 3.35 -20.47
CA TYR A 57 3.22 2.10 -21.20
C TYR A 57 2.07 1.29 -20.61
N THR A 58 1.17 0.87 -21.45
CA THR A 58 0.03 0.03 -21.09
C THR A 58 0.47 -1.42 -20.91
N LYS A 59 -0.37 -2.22 -20.24
CA LYS A 59 -0.17 -3.67 -20.11
C LYS A 59 0.04 -4.35 -21.49
N GLN A 60 -0.65 -3.89 -22.52
CA GLN A 60 -0.52 -4.46 -23.87
C GLN A 60 0.84 -4.15 -24.49
N GLN A 61 1.28 -2.89 -24.40
CA GLN A 61 2.61 -2.49 -24.87
C GLN A 61 3.74 -3.20 -24.09
N ALA A 62 3.58 -3.37 -22.79
CA ALA A 62 4.54 -4.14 -21.98
C ALA A 62 4.65 -5.61 -22.44
N LYS A 63 3.51 -6.25 -22.79
CA LYS A 63 3.53 -7.59 -23.36
C LYS A 63 4.28 -7.65 -24.69
N GLU A 64 4.07 -6.66 -25.57
CA GLU A 64 4.77 -6.58 -26.86
C GLU A 64 6.28 -6.43 -26.67
N ILE A 65 6.71 -5.59 -25.70
CA ILE A 65 8.12 -5.43 -25.34
C ILE A 65 8.69 -6.77 -24.84
N ALA A 66 7.99 -7.44 -23.92
CA ALA A 66 8.44 -8.71 -23.36
C ALA A 66 8.51 -9.81 -24.45
N LEU A 67 7.52 -9.89 -25.34
CA LEU A 67 7.51 -10.84 -26.44
C LEU A 67 8.57 -10.57 -27.50
N SER A 68 9.01 -9.33 -27.66
CA SER A 68 10.15 -9.00 -28.54
C SER A 68 11.46 -9.56 -28.00
N GLN A 69 11.59 -9.66 -26.69
CA GLN A 69 12.76 -10.23 -26.02
C GLN A 69 12.69 -11.76 -25.90
N VAL A 70 11.49 -12.27 -25.55
CA VAL A 70 11.25 -13.70 -25.38
C VAL A 70 10.07 -14.10 -26.25
N PRO A 71 10.32 -14.65 -27.46
CA PRO A 71 9.24 -15.19 -28.29
C PRO A 71 8.55 -16.36 -27.62
N GLY A 72 7.22 -16.33 -27.54
CA GLY A 72 6.46 -17.39 -26.90
C GLY A 72 5.01 -17.03 -26.66
N GLN A 73 4.39 -17.72 -25.72
CA GLN A 73 3.02 -17.47 -25.31
C GLN A 73 2.99 -16.81 -23.92
N VAL A 74 2.37 -15.65 -23.79
CA VAL A 74 2.13 -15.03 -22.50
C VAL A 74 1.14 -15.89 -21.71
N VAL A 75 1.55 -16.39 -20.55
CA VAL A 75 0.74 -17.24 -19.67
C VAL A 75 0.21 -16.49 -18.47
N TYR A 76 0.92 -15.46 -18.00
CA TYR A 76 0.52 -14.69 -16.84
C TYR A 76 1.07 -13.25 -16.91
N VAL A 77 0.33 -12.29 -16.34
CA VAL A 77 0.79 -10.91 -16.20
C VAL A 77 0.28 -10.34 -14.87
N THR A 78 1.21 -9.90 -14.03
CA THR A 78 0.94 -9.12 -12.83
C THR A 78 1.28 -7.64 -13.02
N LYS A 79 0.83 -6.85 -12.07
CA LYS A 79 1.17 -5.44 -11.93
C LYS A 79 1.67 -5.23 -10.52
N ASP A 80 2.86 -4.69 -10.38
CA ASP A 80 3.42 -4.32 -9.11
C ASP A 80 3.75 -2.84 -9.05
N ILE A 81 3.71 -2.27 -7.84
CA ILE A 81 4.06 -0.88 -7.62
C ILE A 81 5.54 -0.82 -7.28
N ASP A 82 6.30 -0.18 -8.14
CA ASP A 82 7.68 0.18 -7.86
C ASP A 82 7.72 1.46 -7.02
N LEU A 83 8.03 1.30 -5.74
CA LEU A 83 8.12 2.42 -4.80
C LEU A 83 9.41 3.22 -4.96
N ASP A 84 10.47 2.64 -5.52
CA ASP A 84 11.74 3.31 -5.71
C ASP A 84 11.67 4.36 -6.83
N HIS A 85 10.94 4.04 -7.88
CA HIS A 85 10.73 4.94 -9.02
C HIS A 85 9.33 5.57 -9.06
N LEU A 86 8.49 5.30 -8.04
CA LEU A 86 7.11 5.76 -7.95
C LEU A 86 6.32 5.48 -9.24
N GLY A 87 6.47 4.27 -9.76
CA GLY A 87 5.89 3.80 -10.99
C GLY A 87 5.12 2.50 -10.84
N LEU A 88 4.91 1.84 -11.95
CA LEU A 88 4.28 0.55 -12.02
C LEU A 88 5.14 -0.36 -12.89
N GLU A 89 5.31 -1.59 -12.47
CA GLU A 89 5.96 -2.64 -13.24
C GLU A 89 4.97 -3.70 -13.68
N TYR A 90 5.25 -4.31 -14.82
CA TYR A 90 4.50 -5.44 -15.34
C TYR A 90 5.40 -6.67 -15.36
N ASP A 91 5.08 -7.67 -14.52
CA ASP A 91 5.75 -8.97 -14.58
C ASP A 91 5.00 -9.87 -15.54
N ILE A 92 5.69 -10.28 -16.58
CA ILE A 92 5.11 -11.01 -17.70
C ILE A 92 5.78 -12.38 -17.80
N LYS A 93 5.00 -13.43 -17.52
CA LYS A 93 5.46 -14.81 -17.67
C LYS A 93 5.13 -15.31 -19.09
N ILE A 94 6.18 -15.73 -19.76
CA ILE A 94 6.12 -16.21 -21.15
C ILE A 94 6.60 -17.66 -21.19
N LYS A 95 5.78 -18.53 -21.76
CA LYS A 95 6.16 -19.90 -22.07
C LYS A 95 6.82 -19.92 -23.46
N ASP A 96 8.10 -20.25 -23.49
CA ASP A 96 8.86 -20.34 -24.74
C ASP A 96 8.59 -21.64 -25.50
N LYS A 97 9.20 -21.78 -26.69
CA LYS A 97 9.07 -22.99 -27.54
C LYS A 97 9.58 -24.28 -26.90
N ASN A 98 10.40 -24.19 -25.87
CA ASN A 98 10.96 -25.31 -25.11
C ASN A 98 10.15 -25.63 -23.85
N ASN A 99 8.96 -25.06 -23.69
CA ASN A 99 8.11 -25.14 -22.50
C ASN A 99 8.73 -24.55 -21.21
N ILE A 100 9.74 -23.70 -21.36
CA ILE A 100 10.37 -23.01 -20.23
C ILE A 100 9.58 -21.74 -19.96
N ILE A 101 9.24 -21.50 -18.69
CA ILE A 101 8.65 -20.24 -18.26
C ILE A 101 9.77 -19.24 -18.02
N ARG A 102 9.65 -18.10 -18.68
CA ARG A 102 10.55 -16.96 -18.51
C ARG A 102 9.74 -15.78 -18.02
N GLU A 103 10.27 -15.08 -17.03
CA GLU A 103 9.66 -13.86 -16.51
C GLU A 103 10.43 -12.64 -16.99
N VAL A 104 9.69 -11.67 -17.49
CA VAL A 104 10.22 -10.38 -17.97
C VAL A 104 9.48 -9.29 -17.25
N THR A 105 10.19 -8.48 -16.47
CA THR A 105 9.64 -7.31 -15.80
C THR A 105 9.86 -6.08 -16.67
N VAL A 106 8.78 -5.36 -16.97
CA VAL A 106 8.78 -4.16 -17.80
C VAL A 106 8.32 -2.96 -16.99
N ASP A 107 9.17 -1.95 -16.88
CA ASP A 107 8.84 -0.68 -16.26
C ASP A 107 7.81 0.10 -17.12
N SER A 108 6.71 0.52 -16.51
CA SER A 108 5.63 1.22 -17.19
C SER A 108 5.94 2.67 -17.55
N LYS A 109 6.92 3.27 -16.95
CA LYS A 109 7.30 4.66 -17.18
C LYS A 109 8.21 4.81 -18.41
N TYR A 110 9.17 3.91 -18.54
CA TYR A 110 10.20 3.98 -19.59
C TYR A 110 10.02 2.91 -20.68
N GLY A 111 9.21 1.89 -20.45
CA GLY A 111 9.09 0.74 -21.35
C GLY A 111 10.38 -0.09 -21.39
N ALA A 112 11.20 0.02 -20.37
CA ALA A 112 12.44 -0.71 -20.25
C ALA A 112 12.23 -2.04 -19.54
N ILE A 113 13.00 -3.06 -19.89
CA ILE A 113 13.06 -4.31 -19.15
C ILE A 113 13.94 -4.06 -17.93
N SER A 114 13.34 -4.17 -16.74
CA SER A 114 14.04 -3.95 -15.45
C SER A 114 14.61 -5.24 -14.89
N ASP A 115 13.95 -6.38 -15.15
CA ASP A 115 14.41 -7.69 -14.69
C ASP A 115 14.06 -8.80 -15.68
N PHE A 116 14.83 -9.89 -15.62
CA PHE A 116 14.66 -11.06 -16.46
C PHE A 116 15.03 -12.33 -15.69
N GLU A 117 14.05 -13.22 -15.48
CA GLU A 117 14.22 -14.48 -14.78
C GLU A 117 13.85 -15.70 -15.63
N ASN A 118 14.55 -16.81 -15.42
CA ASN A 118 14.25 -18.08 -16.04
C ASN A 118 13.80 -19.10 -15.00
N TYR A 119 12.58 -19.58 -15.13
CA TYR A 119 12.05 -20.64 -14.31
C TYR A 119 12.13 -21.97 -15.08
N TYR A 120 12.92 -22.90 -14.60
CA TYR A 120 12.96 -24.26 -15.10
C TYR A 120 11.91 -25.08 -14.34
N TYR A 121 10.89 -25.55 -15.05
CA TYR A 121 10.02 -26.59 -14.51
C TYR A 121 10.81 -27.91 -14.54
N ASN A 122 11.23 -28.39 -13.39
CA ASN A 122 11.63 -29.78 -13.23
C ASN A 122 10.35 -30.59 -13.10
N ASP A 123 10.01 -31.33 -14.16
CA ASP A 123 8.98 -32.36 -14.09
C ASP A 123 9.42 -33.50 -13.16
#